data_49429d9a47e6cfc2886586f9da9fef6c
#
_entry.id   49429d9a47e6cfc2886586f9da9fef6c
#
_cell.length_a   1.000
_cell.length_b   1.000
_cell.length_c   1.000
_cell.angle_alpha   90.00
_cell.angle_beta   90.00
_cell.angle_gamma   90.00
#
_symmetry.space_group_name_H-M   'P 1'
#
loop_
_entity.id
_entity.type
_entity.pdbx_description
1 polymer ?
#
loop_
_entity_poly.entity_id
_entity_poly.type
_entity_poly.pdbx_seq_one_letter_code
_entity_poly.pdbx_strand_id
1 'polypeptide(L)'
;MANILMPKGHMVLDGRSASGVTGAVLGAAGQNPAVRERELTVGRGPIGDIAVGDAGVLMTNPGDDTVSILDPGTLSFATHLVAGEPVAAVASDDRAFVATTSEDDDRLSVIEISTGTVTATFPLAGPATALAVSPDGQRVYAGHDDEGRVAVAVIDTATERVSTIELGSGPGAGIDALRVDPTGKRLVAAVTDERGSQLIIVDAETARVRRVVPVGSPIRDIAHVGSAVYVLTSDRAVGGAVQVIDLSTYTVTDTVTLGGAPTQLAMSPDLARAYIVDFDRVTVLCTLRLEIVESLTLGGRPSCVALAADGSRLYAADYAGGVSVFAVSSTIEELYTQFVATDPIIVRAPRARELQPAPA
;
A
#
# COMPACT_ATOMS: atom_id res chain seq x y z
N MET A 1 43.55 -43.99 -10.34
CA MET A 1 44.67 -43.73 -11.31
C MET A 1 44.12 -42.96 -12.49
N ALA A 2 44.52 -41.75 -12.63
CA ALA A 2 44.89 -41.00 -13.81
C ALA A 2 44.84 -39.51 -13.52
N ASN A 3 46.00 -38.95 -13.26
CA ASN A 3 46.32 -37.52 -13.29
C ASN A 3 46.25 -37.00 -14.71
N ILE A 4 45.67 -35.80 -14.94
CA ILE A 4 46.11 -34.97 -16.07
C ILE A 4 46.20 -33.50 -15.61
N LEU A 5 47.39 -32.97 -15.89
CA LEU A 5 47.94 -31.66 -15.56
C LEU A 5 47.22 -30.48 -16.14
N MET A 6 47.34 -29.35 -15.41
CA MET A 6 47.20 -27.96 -15.93
C MET A 6 48.34 -27.58 -16.87
N PRO A 7 48.17 -26.56 -17.72
CA PRO A 7 49.25 -25.61 -17.97
C PRO A 7 48.90 -24.18 -17.51
N LYS A 8 49.88 -23.59 -16.82
CA LYS A 8 50.01 -22.15 -16.58
C LYS A 8 50.38 -21.43 -17.87
N GLY A 9 49.69 -20.32 -18.13
CA GLY A 9 50.11 -19.37 -19.15
C GLY A 9 50.07 -17.97 -18.57
N HIS A 10 51.22 -17.43 -18.22
CA HIS A 10 51.43 -16.00 -18.01
C HIS A 10 51.36 -15.28 -19.34
N MET A 11 50.61 -14.17 -19.38
CA MET A 11 50.78 -13.17 -20.40
C MET A 11 50.79 -11.78 -19.76
N VAL A 12 51.96 -11.21 -19.75
CA VAL A 12 52.26 -9.82 -19.47
C VAL A 12 51.89 -9.03 -20.72
N LEU A 13 51.07 -7.99 -20.59
CA LEU A 13 50.95 -6.95 -21.59
C LEU A 13 51.10 -5.58 -20.95
N ASP A 14 52.07 -4.91 -21.51
CA ASP A 14 52.58 -3.58 -21.20
C ASP A 14 51.53 -2.45 -21.33
N GLY A 15 51.82 -1.42 -20.56
CA GLY A 15 51.02 -0.20 -20.52
C GLY A 15 51.02 0.62 -21.80
N ARG A 16 49.87 1.13 -22.13
CA ARG A 16 49.71 2.45 -22.77
C ARG A 16 48.50 3.16 -22.19
N SER A 17 48.79 4.31 -21.63
CA SER A 17 47.85 5.30 -21.16
C SER A 17 46.90 5.76 -22.28
N ALA A 18 45.62 5.67 -22.07
CA ALA A 18 44.62 6.46 -22.80
C ALA A 18 43.87 7.31 -21.78
N SER A 19 44.00 8.60 -22.00
CA SER A 19 43.43 9.70 -21.23
C SER A 19 41.91 9.57 -21.05
N GLY A 20 41.50 9.75 -19.81
CA GLY A 20 40.33 10.38 -19.28
C GLY A 20 39.08 10.53 -20.12
N VAL A 21 38.12 9.64 -19.86
CA VAL A 21 36.74 10.06 -19.69
C VAL A 21 36.37 9.61 -18.28
N THR A 22 36.46 10.54 -17.35
CA THR A 22 35.90 10.41 -16.01
C THR A 22 34.38 10.33 -16.22
N GLY A 23 33.86 9.11 -16.33
CA GLY A 23 32.45 8.86 -16.12
C GLY A 23 32.15 9.37 -14.69
N ALA A 24 31.46 10.49 -14.58
CA ALA A 24 30.88 10.88 -13.34
C ALA A 24 29.99 9.71 -12.91
N VAL A 25 30.43 8.96 -11.90
CA VAL A 25 29.56 8.12 -11.10
C VAL A 25 28.52 9.10 -10.59
N LEU A 26 27.30 9.03 -11.11
CA LEU A 26 26.14 9.67 -10.53
C LEU A 26 26.10 9.16 -9.09
N GLY A 27 26.60 10.00 -8.19
CA GLY A 27 26.53 9.76 -6.76
C GLY A 27 25.10 9.40 -6.42
N ALA A 28 24.91 8.45 -5.53
CA ALA A 28 23.61 8.10 -4.99
C ALA A 28 22.86 9.39 -4.69
N ALA A 29 21.78 9.65 -5.43
CA ALA A 29 20.95 10.83 -5.27
C ALA A 29 20.55 10.89 -3.79
N GLY A 30 20.82 12.00 -3.14
CA GLY A 30 20.54 12.21 -1.73
C GLY A 30 19.06 11.90 -1.46
N GLN A 31 18.79 10.72 -0.95
CA GLN A 31 17.47 10.38 -0.47
C GLN A 31 17.34 11.13 0.86
N ASN A 32 16.35 12.03 0.96
CA ASN A 32 15.94 12.51 2.26
C ASN A 32 15.32 11.32 3.01
N PRO A 33 15.98 10.77 4.02
CA PRO A 33 15.44 9.64 4.76
C PRO A 33 14.15 10.08 5.45
N ALA A 34 13.22 9.14 5.62
CA ALA A 34 12.03 9.38 6.41
C ALA A 34 12.43 9.76 7.85
N VAL A 35 11.92 10.86 8.35
CA VAL A 35 12.25 11.39 9.68
C VAL A 35 11.09 11.11 10.63
N ARG A 36 11.34 10.40 11.74
CA ARG A 36 10.34 10.17 12.77
C ARG A 36 9.99 11.50 13.46
N GLU A 37 8.74 11.95 13.31
CA GLU A 37 8.23 13.15 13.96
C GLU A 37 7.71 12.86 15.37
N ARG A 38 7.02 11.73 15.54
CA ARG A 38 6.37 11.40 16.80
C ARG A 38 6.18 9.89 16.98
N GLU A 39 6.08 9.48 18.24
CA GLU A 39 5.65 8.16 18.66
C GLU A 39 4.49 8.32 19.66
N LEU A 40 3.41 7.58 19.44
CA LEU A 40 2.17 7.64 20.20
C LEU A 40 1.85 6.24 20.72
N THR A 41 1.19 6.14 21.87
CA THR A 41 0.57 4.89 22.35
C THR A 41 -0.93 5.07 22.27
N VAL A 42 -1.58 4.31 21.39
CA VAL A 42 -2.99 4.50 21.02
C VAL A 42 -3.87 3.41 21.62
N GLY A 43 -3.40 2.17 21.67
CA GLY A 43 -4.15 1.01 22.15
C GLY A 43 -3.32 0.12 23.09
N ARG A 44 -3.90 -1.00 23.51
CA ARG A 44 -3.28 -2.03 24.36
C ARG A 44 -3.09 -3.33 23.59
N GLY A 45 -2.53 -3.30 22.45
CA GLY A 45 -2.37 -4.51 21.64
C GLY A 45 -2.19 -4.14 20.20
N PRO A 46 -2.25 -5.10 19.29
CA PRO A 46 -2.02 -4.82 17.90
C PRO A 46 -3.01 -3.78 17.37
N ILE A 47 -2.49 -2.77 16.68
CA ILE A 47 -3.32 -1.98 15.78
C ILE A 47 -3.56 -2.86 14.55
N GLY A 48 -4.84 -3.12 14.24
CA GLY A 48 -5.22 -4.04 13.17
C GLY A 48 -5.07 -3.43 11.78
N ASP A 49 -5.56 -2.20 11.63
CA ASP A 49 -5.55 -1.48 10.34
C ASP A 49 -5.54 0.03 10.54
N ILE A 50 -5.15 0.77 9.50
CA ILE A 50 -5.13 2.23 9.46
C ILE A 50 -5.85 2.71 8.20
N ALA A 51 -6.88 3.52 8.37
CA ALA A 51 -7.61 4.19 7.30
C ALA A 51 -7.37 5.70 7.34
N VAL A 52 -6.90 6.27 6.24
CA VAL A 52 -6.62 7.70 6.14
C VAL A 52 -7.71 8.38 5.32
N GLY A 53 -8.42 9.30 5.94
CA GLY A 53 -9.36 10.21 5.30
C GLY A 53 -8.89 11.66 5.34
N ASP A 54 -9.62 12.55 4.70
CA ASP A 54 -9.27 13.98 4.65
C ASP A 54 -9.32 14.65 6.02
N ALA A 55 -10.26 14.24 6.87
CA ALA A 55 -10.47 14.80 8.21
C ALA A 55 -9.59 14.18 9.30
N GLY A 56 -8.94 13.05 9.03
CA GLY A 56 -8.13 12.39 10.06
C GLY A 56 -7.71 10.96 9.70
N VAL A 57 -7.04 10.32 10.65
CA VAL A 57 -6.52 8.96 10.52
C VAL A 57 -7.21 8.07 11.54
N LEU A 58 -7.98 7.10 11.06
CA LEU A 58 -8.65 6.13 11.90
C LEU A 58 -7.78 4.86 12.02
N MET A 59 -7.64 4.37 13.24
CA MET A 59 -6.90 3.15 13.58
C MET A 59 -7.84 2.18 14.30
N THR A 60 -7.80 0.92 13.93
CA THR A 60 -8.57 -0.13 14.60
C THR A 60 -7.76 -0.72 15.76
N ASN A 61 -8.41 -0.90 16.91
CA ASN A 61 -7.83 -1.49 18.12
C ASN A 61 -8.63 -2.77 18.47
N PRO A 62 -8.34 -3.91 17.84
CA PRO A 62 -9.11 -5.14 18.02
C PRO A 62 -9.18 -5.60 19.48
N GLY A 63 -8.06 -5.53 20.19
CA GLY A 63 -7.98 -5.98 21.58
C GLY A 63 -8.76 -5.15 22.61
N ASP A 64 -9.26 -3.98 22.22
CA ASP A 64 -10.00 -3.05 23.09
C ASP A 64 -11.42 -2.77 22.58
N ASP A 65 -11.86 -3.36 21.45
CA ASP A 65 -13.14 -3.10 20.77
C ASP A 65 -13.34 -1.61 20.47
N THR A 66 -12.27 -0.93 20.06
CA THR A 66 -12.29 0.51 19.83
C THR A 66 -11.69 0.88 18.50
N VAL A 67 -12.01 2.08 18.04
CA VAL A 67 -11.26 2.80 17.03
C VAL A 67 -10.66 4.07 17.63
N SER A 68 -9.47 4.45 17.17
CA SER A 68 -8.84 5.70 17.55
C SER A 68 -8.71 6.59 16.34
N ILE A 69 -9.09 7.86 16.48
CA ILE A 69 -9.00 8.86 15.40
C ILE A 69 -7.93 9.87 15.78
N LEU A 70 -6.91 9.98 14.92
CA LEU A 70 -5.79 10.90 15.05
C LEU A 70 -6.05 12.14 14.17
N ASP A 71 -5.92 13.32 14.78
CA ASP A 71 -5.85 14.59 14.06
C ASP A 71 -4.44 14.77 13.46
N PRO A 72 -4.28 14.82 12.13
CA PRO A 72 -2.97 14.93 11.50
C PRO A 72 -2.30 16.28 11.76
N GLY A 73 -3.03 17.34 12.09
CA GLY A 73 -2.48 18.67 12.38
C GLY A 73 -1.83 18.76 13.75
N THR A 74 -2.48 18.22 14.77
CA THR A 74 -2.04 18.29 16.17
C THR A 74 -1.30 17.04 16.64
N LEU A 75 -1.46 15.92 15.94
CA LEU A 75 -1.03 14.58 16.33
C LEU A 75 -1.61 14.17 17.70
N SER A 76 -2.81 14.65 18.01
CA SER A 76 -3.61 14.19 19.14
C SER A 76 -4.67 13.19 18.65
N PHE A 77 -5.12 12.29 19.52
CA PHE A 77 -6.13 11.31 19.14
C PHE A 77 -7.24 11.19 20.20
N ALA A 78 -8.40 10.72 19.74
CA ALA A 78 -9.53 10.33 20.56
C ALA A 78 -9.90 8.88 20.28
N THR A 79 -10.33 8.14 21.31
CA THR A 79 -10.71 6.73 21.18
C THR A 79 -12.23 6.59 21.35
N HIS A 80 -12.86 5.83 20.48
CA HIS A 80 -14.29 5.59 20.42
C HIS A 80 -14.60 4.09 20.48
N LEU A 81 -15.58 3.71 21.27
CA LEU A 81 -16.07 2.33 21.31
C LEU A 81 -16.82 1.99 20.01
N VAL A 82 -16.61 0.79 19.52
CA VAL A 82 -17.37 0.20 18.41
C VAL A 82 -18.04 -1.10 18.89
N ALA A 83 -19.06 -1.53 18.16
CA ALA A 83 -19.76 -2.75 18.52
C ALA A 83 -19.05 -3.96 17.88
N GLY A 84 -18.25 -4.66 18.69
CA GLY A 84 -17.45 -5.82 18.29
C GLY A 84 -16.00 -5.46 17.96
N GLU A 85 -15.21 -6.48 17.68
CA GLU A 85 -13.79 -6.38 17.36
C GLU A 85 -13.59 -5.75 15.95
N PRO A 86 -12.94 -4.57 15.83
CA PRO A 86 -12.70 -3.94 14.54
C PRO A 86 -11.51 -4.60 13.84
N VAL A 87 -11.76 -5.28 12.72
CA VAL A 87 -10.77 -6.11 12.02
C VAL A 87 -10.17 -5.45 10.78
N ALA A 88 -10.91 -4.59 10.09
CA ALA A 88 -10.45 -3.89 8.89
C ALA A 88 -11.10 -2.51 8.79
N ALA A 89 -10.40 -1.56 8.15
CA ALA A 89 -10.90 -0.22 7.93
C ALA A 89 -10.45 0.35 6.57
N VAL A 90 -11.33 1.14 5.95
CA VAL A 90 -10.99 1.98 4.79
C VAL A 90 -11.65 3.34 4.95
N ALA A 91 -11.13 4.37 4.31
CA ALA A 91 -11.69 5.71 4.40
C ALA A 91 -11.86 6.35 3.02
N SER A 92 -12.81 7.26 2.92
CA SER A 92 -13.02 8.16 1.80
C SER A 92 -13.59 9.48 2.33
N ASP A 93 -12.96 10.59 1.98
CA ASP A 93 -13.29 11.92 2.48
C ASP A 93 -13.31 11.98 4.02
N ASP A 94 -14.43 12.37 4.62
CA ASP A 94 -14.64 12.42 6.08
C ASP A 94 -15.29 11.14 6.65
N ARG A 95 -15.40 10.07 5.89
CA ARG A 95 -16.02 8.82 6.33
C ARG A 95 -15.01 7.67 6.39
N ALA A 96 -15.01 6.95 7.49
CA ALA A 96 -14.35 5.66 7.60
C ALA A 96 -15.40 4.55 7.63
N PHE A 97 -15.04 3.43 7.03
CA PHE A 97 -15.83 2.20 6.98
C PHE A 97 -15.05 1.14 7.75
N VAL A 98 -15.63 0.64 8.82
CA VAL A 98 -14.97 -0.29 9.74
C VAL A 98 -15.77 -1.59 9.79
N ALA A 99 -15.12 -2.69 9.42
CA ALA A 99 -15.67 -4.02 9.62
C ALA A 99 -15.41 -4.46 11.06
N THR A 100 -16.46 -4.86 11.75
CA THR A 100 -16.39 -5.42 13.10
C THR A 100 -16.98 -6.80 13.12
N THR A 101 -16.37 -7.69 13.91
CA THR A 101 -16.85 -9.05 14.13
C THR A 101 -17.20 -9.27 15.60
N SER A 102 -18.20 -10.10 15.86
CA SER A 102 -18.58 -10.55 17.18
C SER A 102 -19.16 -11.98 17.10
N GLU A 103 -19.40 -12.61 18.24
CA GLU A 103 -19.95 -13.99 18.25
C GLU A 103 -21.28 -14.12 17.50
N ASP A 104 -22.12 -13.07 17.51
CA ASP A 104 -23.49 -13.12 17.00
C ASP A 104 -23.71 -12.27 15.74
N ASP A 105 -22.78 -11.36 15.38
CA ASP A 105 -23.10 -10.31 14.41
C ASP A 105 -21.84 -9.69 13.79
N ASP A 106 -21.70 -9.87 12.50
CA ASP A 106 -20.68 -9.20 11.69
C ASP A 106 -21.28 -8.00 10.98
N ARG A 107 -20.60 -6.87 11.03
CA ARG A 107 -21.15 -5.63 10.49
C ARG A 107 -20.10 -4.71 9.90
N LEU A 108 -20.55 -3.84 9.02
CA LEU A 108 -19.82 -2.67 8.53
C LEU A 108 -20.42 -1.42 9.17
N SER A 109 -19.62 -0.68 9.93
CA SER A 109 -20.00 0.60 10.53
C SER A 109 -19.44 1.76 9.70
N VAL A 110 -20.23 2.80 9.48
CA VAL A 110 -19.81 4.07 8.87
C VAL A 110 -19.58 5.06 9.98
N ILE A 111 -18.36 5.58 10.08
CA ILE A 111 -17.92 6.50 11.11
C ILE A 111 -17.55 7.83 10.44
N GLU A 112 -18.13 8.92 10.90
CA GLU A 112 -17.69 10.26 10.54
C GLU A 112 -16.39 10.57 11.28
N ILE A 113 -15.30 10.78 10.56
CA ILE A 113 -13.94 10.88 11.12
C ILE A 113 -13.82 12.13 12.00
N SER A 114 -14.38 13.27 11.54
CA SER A 114 -14.32 14.55 12.28
C SER A 114 -14.97 14.50 13.65
N THR A 115 -15.99 13.67 13.85
CA THR A 115 -16.77 13.58 15.10
C THR A 115 -16.57 12.27 15.85
N GLY A 116 -16.09 11.22 15.19
CA GLY A 116 -16.04 9.86 15.73
C GLY A 116 -17.40 9.19 15.87
N THR A 117 -18.44 9.72 15.24
CA THR A 117 -19.83 9.26 15.38
C THR A 117 -20.13 8.17 14.35
N VAL A 118 -20.71 7.06 14.79
CA VAL A 118 -21.28 6.03 13.89
C VAL A 118 -22.57 6.59 13.28
N THR A 119 -22.59 6.76 11.96
CA THR A 119 -23.74 7.33 11.21
C THR A 119 -24.62 6.27 10.56
N ALA A 120 -24.07 5.10 10.25
CA ALA A 120 -24.83 3.98 9.69
C ALA A 120 -24.13 2.64 10.05
N THR A 121 -24.91 1.55 9.99
CA THR A 121 -24.39 0.20 10.22
C THR A 121 -25.11 -0.76 9.28
N PHE A 122 -24.34 -1.65 8.62
CA PHE A 122 -24.84 -2.66 7.69
C PHE A 122 -24.46 -4.04 8.18
N PRO A 123 -25.42 -4.99 8.29
CA PRO A 123 -25.09 -6.37 8.61
C PRO A 123 -24.31 -7.01 7.45
N LEU A 124 -23.33 -7.83 7.78
CA LEU A 124 -22.56 -8.64 6.84
C LEU A 124 -22.96 -10.11 7.00
N ALA A 125 -22.77 -10.89 5.93
CA ALA A 125 -23.09 -12.32 5.93
C ALA A 125 -22.03 -13.18 6.66
N GLY A 126 -20.88 -12.59 7.01
CA GLY A 126 -19.77 -13.21 7.70
C GLY A 126 -18.65 -12.19 7.96
N PRO A 127 -17.59 -12.59 8.67
CA PRO A 127 -16.50 -11.69 9.03
C PRO A 127 -15.80 -11.17 7.77
N ALA A 128 -15.72 -9.85 7.63
CA ALA A 128 -15.04 -9.21 6.52
C ALA A 128 -13.58 -8.93 6.86
N THR A 129 -12.67 -9.65 6.20
CA THR A 129 -11.23 -9.55 6.43
C THR A 129 -10.54 -8.52 5.53
N ALA A 130 -11.18 -8.10 4.44
CA ALA A 130 -10.65 -7.14 3.49
C ALA A 130 -11.72 -6.15 3.06
N LEU A 131 -11.39 -4.86 3.06
CA LEU A 131 -12.26 -3.79 2.64
C LEU A 131 -11.64 -3.01 1.48
N ALA A 132 -12.50 -2.47 0.61
CA ALA A 132 -12.15 -1.46 -0.36
C ALA A 132 -13.30 -0.46 -0.52
N VAL A 133 -12.98 0.78 -0.88
CA VAL A 133 -13.95 1.82 -1.16
C VAL A 133 -13.79 2.33 -2.57
N SER A 134 -14.88 2.65 -3.26
CA SER A 134 -14.83 3.27 -4.58
C SER A 134 -14.26 4.70 -4.48
N PRO A 135 -13.59 5.21 -5.53
CA PRO A 135 -12.98 6.54 -5.51
C PRO A 135 -13.95 7.68 -5.22
N ASP A 136 -15.24 7.49 -5.48
CA ASP A 136 -16.31 8.45 -5.16
C ASP A 136 -16.92 8.26 -3.77
N GLY A 137 -16.40 7.31 -2.98
CA GLY A 137 -16.89 7.01 -1.64
C GLY A 137 -18.32 6.44 -1.57
N GLN A 138 -18.95 6.13 -2.71
CA GLN A 138 -20.37 5.70 -2.74
C GLN A 138 -20.55 4.20 -2.55
N ARG A 139 -19.52 3.39 -2.85
CA ARG A 139 -19.57 1.95 -2.71
C ARG A 139 -18.45 1.43 -1.82
N VAL A 140 -18.82 0.56 -0.89
CA VAL A 140 -17.88 -0.18 -0.07
C VAL A 140 -17.96 -1.65 -0.42
N TYR A 141 -16.82 -2.27 -0.57
CA TYR A 141 -16.66 -3.67 -0.89
C TYR A 141 -16.09 -4.38 0.33
N ALA A 142 -16.82 -5.33 0.89
CA ALA A 142 -16.40 -6.10 2.04
C ALA A 142 -16.23 -7.58 1.63
N GLY A 143 -15.00 -8.04 1.65
CA GLY A 143 -14.64 -9.41 1.31
C GLY A 143 -14.84 -10.34 2.49
N HIS A 144 -15.58 -11.40 2.30
CA HIS A 144 -15.83 -12.43 3.30
C HIS A 144 -15.77 -13.83 2.69
N ASP A 145 -15.50 -14.80 3.52
CA ASP A 145 -15.58 -16.22 3.18
C ASP A 145 -16.47 -16.96 4.17
N ASP A 146 -17.19 -17.94 3.66
CA ASP A 146 -18.03 -18.83 4.42
C ASP A 146 -17.90 -20.25 3.89
N GLU A 147 -17.43 -21.18 4.72
CA GLU A 147 -17.21 -22.60 4.38
C GLU A 147 -16.46 -22.81 3.05
N GLY A 148 -15.47 -21.93 2.75
CA GLY A 148 -14.70 -21.98 1.50
C GLY A 148 -15.41 -21.37 0.29
N ARG A 149 -16.54 -20.72 0.47
CA ARG A 149 -17.17 -19.84 -0.53
C ARG A 149 -16.64 -18.42 -0.32
N VAL A 150 -16.19 -17.79 -1.37
CA VAL A 150 -15.58 -16.47 -1.33
C VAL A 150 -16.49 -15.50 -2.04
N ALA A 151 -16.89 -14.44 -1.36
CA ALA A 151 -17.80 -13.44 -1.88
C ALA A 151 -17.40 -12.02 -1.42
N VAL A 152 -17.93 -11.03 -2.12
CA VAL A 152 -17.78 -9.61 -1.75
C VAL A 152 -19.17 -9.01 -1.58
N ALA A 153 -19.49 -8.54 -0.39
CA ALA A 153 -20.64 -7.69 -0.16
C ALA A 153 -20.33 -6.29 -0.73
N VAL A 154 -21.24 -5.79 -1.55
CA VAL A 154 -21.18 -4.44 -2.12
C VAL A 154 -22.25 -3.60 -1.47
N ILE A 155 -21.84 -2.63 -0.69
CA ILE A 155 -22.70 -1.72 0.07
C ILE A 155 -22.73 -0.37 -0.68
N ASP A 156 -23.89 0.02 -1.19
CA ASP A 156 -24.14 1.35 -1.71
C ASP A 156 -24.54 2.27 -0.55
N THR A 157 -23.65 3.19 -0.20
CA THR A 157 -23.79 4.03 1.00
C THR A 157 -24.87 5.12 0.86
N ALA A 158 -25.28 5.45 -0.36
CA ALA A 158 -26.32 6.45 -0.64
C ALA A 158 -27.72 5.84 -0.60
N THR A 159 -27.87 4.60 -1.11
CA THR A 159 -29.16 3.90 -1.17
C THR A 159 -29.34 2.87 -0.06
N GLU A 160 -28.32 2.63 0.74
CA GLU A 160 -28.26 1.63 1.81
C GLU A 160 -28.54 0.20 1.30
N ARG A 161 -28.27 -0.06 0.02
CA ARG A 161 -28.47 -1.37 -0.58
C ARG A 161 -27.21 -2.21 -0.46
N VAL A 162 -27.41 -3.47 -0.08
CA VAL A 162 -26.36 -4.49 -0.07
C VAL A 162 -26.65 -5.49 -1.19
N SER A 163 -25.61 -5.80 -1.97
CA SER A 163 -25.62 -6.84 -2.99
C SER A 163 -24.34 -7.67 -2.86
N THR A 164 -24.29 -8.84 -3.49
CA THR A 164 -23.16 -9.77 -3.36
C THR A 164 -22.57 -10.09 -4.73
N ILE A 165 -21.24 -10.14 -4.78
CA ILE A 165 -20.47 -10.64 -5.91
C ILE A 165 -19.84 -11.97 -5.50
N GLU A 166 -20.27 -13.06 -6.11
CA GLU A 166 -19.65 -14.37 -5.91
C GLU A 166 -18.32 -14.43 -6.67
N LEU A 167 -17.23 -14.74 -5.97
CA LEU A 167 -15.91 -14.89 -6.55
C LEU A 167 -15.53 -16.33 -6.85
N GLY A 168 -16.16 -17.28 -6.18
CA GLY A 168 -15.91 -18.71 -6.36
C GLY A 168 -15.93 -19.47 -5.05
N SER A 169 -15.44 -20.71 -5.12
CA SER A 169 -15.31 -21.58 -3.95
C SER A 169 -14.14 -22.54 -4.10
N GLY A 170 -13.55 -22.91 -3.01
CA GLY A 170 -12.47 -23.89 -2.93
C GLY A 170 -12.20 -24.30 -1.47
N PRO A 171 -11.57 -25.46 -1.25
CA PRO A 171 -11.18 -25.86 0.10
C PRO A 171 -10.23 -24.81 0.71
N GLY A 172 -10.60 -24.28 1.89
CA GLY A 172 -9.80 -23.27 2.60
C GLY A 172 -9.67 -21.94 1.85
N ALA A 173 -10.59 -21.63 0.92
CA ALA A 173 -10.55 -20.38 0.19
C ALA A 173 -10.92 -19.19 1.09
N GLY A 174 -10.11 -18.13 1.01
CA GLY A 174 -10.30 -16.88 1.74
C GLY A 174 -9.85 -15.67 0.90
N ILE A 175 -10.28 -14.48 1.28
CA ILE A 175 -9.86 -13.22 0.67
C ILE A 175 -8.72 -12.61 1.50
N ASP A 176 -7.57 -12.40 0.86
CA ASP A 176 -6.41 -11.77 1.49
C ASP A 176 -6.46 -10.24 1.38
N ALA A 177 -6.91 -9.70 0.25
CA ALA A 177 -6.98 -8.26 0.00
C ALA A 177 -8.01 -7.90 -1.08
N LEU A 178 -8.52 -6.67 -0.99
CA LEU A 178 -9.41 -6.05 -1.98
C LEU A 178 -8.89 -4.66 -2.36
N ARG A 179 -8.93 -4.31 -3.64
CA ARG A 179 -8.67 -2.94 -4.10
C ARG A 179 -9.57 -2.58 -5.27
N VAL A 180 -10.06 -1.35 -5.28
CA VAL A 180 -10.75 -0.77 -6.43
C VAL A 180 -9.74 0.05 -7.23
N ASP A 181 -9.80 -0.01 -8.56
CA ASP A 181 -8.94 0.81 -9.40
C ASP A 181 -9.30 2.30 -9.30
N PRO A 182 -8.36 3.23 -9.61
CA PRO A 182 -8.62 4.66 -9.50
C PRO A 182 -9.79 5.18 -10.36
N THR A 183 -10.25 4.38 -11.33
CA THR A 183 -11.41 4.74 -12.16
C THR A 183 -12.75 4.24 -11.60
N GLY A 184 -12.72 3.44 -10.53
CA GLY A 184 -13.90 2.82 -9.94
C GLY A 184 -14.52 1.68 -10.76
N LYS A 185 -13.88 1.27 -11.88
CA LYS A 185 -14.43 0.30 -12.84
C LYS A 185 -14.03 -1.15 -12.57
N ARG A 186 -12.93 -1.35 -11.86
CA ARG A 186 -12.40 -2.69 -11.58
C ARG A 186 -12.22 -2.87 -10.09
N LEU A 187 -12.73 -3.99 -9.59
CA LEU A 187 -12.38 -4.51 -8.29
C LEU A 187 -11.38 -5.65 -8.49
N VAL A 188 -10.28 -5.63 -7.78
CA VAL A 188 -9.29 -6.70 -7.75
C VAL A 188 -9.34 -7.34 -6.38
N ALA A 189 -9.61 -8.64 -6.35
CA ALA A 189 -9.60 -9.46 -5.15
C ALA A 189 -8.40 -10.43 -5.20
N ALA A 190 -7.63 -10.45 -4.13
CA ALA A 190 -6.64 -11.49 -3.89
C ALA A 190 -7.31 -12.63 -3.12
N VAL A 191 -7.29 -13.81 -3.68
CA VAL A 191 -7.91 -14.99 -3.09
C VAL A 191 -6.90 -16.11 -3.01
N THR A 192 -6.80 -16.75 -1.85
CA THR A 192 -5.95 -17.91 -1.61
C THR A 192 -6.84 -19.12 -1.26
N ASP A 193 -6.52 -20.28 -1.84
CA ASP A 193 -7.08 -21.58 -1.48
C ASP A 193 -5.95 -22.61 -1.32
N GLU A 194 -6.28 -23.89 -1.07
CA GLU A 194 -5.29 -24.97 -0.95
C GLU A 194 -4.47 -25.21 -2.23
N ARG A 195 -4.89 -24.71 -3.39
CA ARG A 195 -4.21 -24.86 -4.68
C ARG A 195 -3.21 -23.72 -4.94
N GLY A 196 -3.32 -22.63 -4.20
CA GLY A 196 -2.49 -21.44 -4.31
C GLY A 196 -3.29 -20.14 -4.34
N SER A 197 -2.60 -19.06 -4.65
CA SER A 197 -3.21 -17.73 -4.67
C SER A 197 -3.44 -17.21 -6.08
N GLN A 198 -4.47 -16.43 -6.25
CA GLN A 198 -4.88 -15.84 -7.52
C GLN A 198 -5.46 -14.44 -7.35
N LEU A 199 -5.34 -13.62 -8.38
CA LEU A 199 -6.09 -12.37 -8.49
C LEU A 199 -7.36 -12.62 -9.29
N ILE A 200 -8.50 -12.18 -8.75
CA ILE A 200 -9.78 -12.17 -9.43
C ILE A 200 -10.11 -10.73 -9.79
N ILE A 201 -10.19 -10.44 -11.08
CA ILE A 201 -10.53 -9.12 -11.60
C ILE A 201 -12.02 -9.11 -11.93
N VAL A 202 -12.73 -8.22 -11.26
CA VAL A 202 -14.18 -8.05 -11.37
C VAL A 202 -14.48 -6.71 -12.03
N ASP A 203 -15.46 -6.69 -12.91
CA ASP A 203 -16.06 -5.45 -13.39
C ASP A 203 -16.98 -4.90 -12.28
N ALA A 204 -16.63 -3.75 -11.72
CA ALA A 204 -17.32 -3.19 -10.57
C ALA A 204 -18.74 -2.66 -10.89
N GLU A 205 -19.03 -2.39 -12.17
CA GLU A 205 -20.34 -1.92 -12.61
C GLU A 205 -21.31 -3.09 -12.84
N THR A 206 -20.84 -4.12 -13.51
CA THR A 206 -21.69 -5.30 -13.87
C THR A 206 -21.60 -6.44 -12.86
N ALA A 207 -20.74 -6.33 -11.83
CA ALA A 207 -20.50 -7.34 -10.82
C ALA A 207 -20.06 -8.71 -11.40
N ARG A 208 -19.36 -8.70 -12.55
CA ARG A 208 -18.95 -9.93 -13.25
C ARG A 208 -17.44 -10.14 -13.17
N VAL A 209 -17.04 -11.35 -12.87
CA VAL A 209 -15.64 -11.77 -12.98
C VAL A 209 -15.19 -11.66 -14.44
N ARG A 210 -14.19 -10.85 -14.69
CA ARG A 210 -13.56 -10.60 -16.00
C ARG A 210 -12.40 -11.56 -16.25
N ARG A 211 -11.57 -11.77 -15.24
CA ARG A 211 -10.35 -12.54 -15.34
C ARG A 211 -9.94 -13.14 -14.02
N VAL A 212 -9.28 -14.28 -14.08
CA VAL A 212 -8.56 -14.89 -12.96
C VAL A 212 -7.12 -15.06 -13.39
N VAL A 213 -6.19 -14.55 -12.57
CA VAL A 213 -4.75 -14.57 -12.81
C VAL A 213 -4.07 -15.34 -11.69
N PRO A 214 -3.53 -16.54 -11.96
CA PRO A 214 -2.83 -17.31 -10.94
C PRO A 214 -1.51 -16.60 -10.56
N VAL A 215 -1.23 -16.51 -9.26
CA VAL A 215 0.02 -15.95 -8.69
C VAL A 215 0.91 -17.06 -8.16
N GLY A 216 0.31 -18.09 -7.60
CA GLY A 216 1.03 -19.27 -7.08
C GLY A 216 1.45 -19.12 -5.63
N SER A 217 2.29 -18.14 -5.30
CA SER A 217 2.72 -17.86 -3.93
C SER A 217 1.61 -17.20 -3.11
N PRO A 218 1.55 -17.42 -1.78
CA PRO A 218 0.55 -16.81 -0.92
C PRO A 218 0.58 -15.28 -1.01
N ILE A 219 -0.53 -14.69 -1.42
CA ILE A 219 -0.70 -13.24 -1.47
C ILE A 219 -0.94 -12.73 -0.04
N ARG A 220 -0.43 -11.55 0.27
CA ARG A 220 -0.65 -10.86 1.56
C ARG A 220 -1.39 -9.55 1.37
N ASP A 221 -1.04 -8.82 0.33
CA ASP A 221 -1.68 -7.56 0.00
C ASP A 221 -1.48 -7.22 -1.48
N ILE A 222 -2.25 -6.27 -1.96
CA ILE A 222 -2.18 -5.77 -3.34
C ILE A 222 -2.31 -4.26 -3.37
N ALA A 223 -1.71 -3.61 -4.38
CA ALA A 223 -1.91 -2.20 -4.64
C ALA A 223 -1.98 -1.91 -6.14
N HIS A 224 -2.82 -0.95 -6.52
CA HIS A 224 -2.89 -0.47 -7.89
C HIS A 224 -1.81 0.57 -8.17
N VAL A 225 -1.11 0.43 -9.30
CA VAL A 225 -0.11 1.39 -9.80
C VAL A 225 -0.33 1.58 -11.29
N GLY A 226 -1.07 2.61 -11.67
CA GLY A 226 -1.41 2.86 -13.08
C GLY A 226 -2.17 1.69 -13.73
N SER A 227 -1.58 1.05 -14.74
CA SER A 227 -2.14 -0.14 -15.41
C SER A 227 -1.68 -1.45 -14.80
N ALA A 228 -0.92 -1.44 -13.71
CA ALA A 228 -0.39 -2.63 -13.06
C ALA A 228 -0.97 -2.83 -11.65
N VAL A 229 -0.85 -4.04 -11.15
CA VAL A 229 -1.07 -4.39 -9.74
C VAL A 229 0.23 -4.88 -9.15
N TYR A 230 0.64 -4.29 -8.05
CA TYR A 230 1.72 -4.76 -7.21
C TYR A 230 1.15 -5.78 -6.23
N VAL A 231 1.65 -6.99 -6.28
CA VAL A 231 1.19 -8.13 -5.48
C VAL A 231 2.26 -8.47 -4.48
N LEU A 232 1.97 -8.25 -3.21
CA LEU A 232 2.85 -8.66 -2.12
C LEU A 232 2.61 -10.13 -1.82
N THR A 233 3.66 -10.92 -1.92
CA THR A 233 3.63 -12.35 -1.59
C THR A 233 4.55 -12.69 -0.43
N SER A 234 4.21 -13.71 0.34
CA SER A 234 5.04 -14.19 1.43
C SER A 234 4.95 -15.71 1.50
N ASP A 235 6.00 -16.37 1.04
CA ASP A 235 6.13 -17.83 1.06
C ASP A 235 7.17 -18.25 2.11
N ARG A 236 6.89 -19.33 2.85
CA ARG A 236 7.79 -19.81 3.91
C ARG A 236 9.11 -20.36 3.39
N ALA A 237 9.13 -20.84 2.15
CA ALA A 237 10.32 -21.46 1.57
C ALA A 237 11.24 -20.47 0.85
N VAL A 238 10.63 -19.46 0.18
CA VAL A 238 11.37 -18.50 -0.67
C VAL A 238 11.39 -17.09 -0.12
N GLY A 239 10.62 -16.82 0.93
CA GLY A 239 10.49 -15.48 1.54
C GLY A 239 9.47 -14.60 0.84
N GLY A 240 9.55 -13.30 1.13
CA GLY A 240 8.66 -12.27 0.57
C GLY A 240 9.12 -11.75 -0.77
N ALA A 241 8.16 -11.38 -1.61
CA ALA A 241 8.41 -10.71 -2.88
C ALA A 241 7.27 -9.75 -3.25
N VAL A 242 7.58 -8.75 -4.07
CA VAL A 242 6.59 -7.96 -4.80
C VAL A 242 6.63 -8.40 -6.26
N GLN A 243 5.50 -8.88 -6.78
CA GLN A 243 5.31 -9.17 -8.19
C GLN A 243 4.52 -8.04 -8.84
N VAL A 244 4.97 -7.56 -9.98
CA VAL A 244 4.27 -6.56 -10.79
C VAL A 244 3.50 -7.27 -11.88
N ILE A 245 2.17 -7.12 -11.88
CA ILE A 245 1.29 -7.75 -12.87
C ILE A 245 0.67 -6.66 -13.74
N ASP A 246 0.94 -6.68 -15.02
CA ASP A 246 0.29 -5.81 -16.01
C ASP A 246 -1.15 -6.27 -16.26
N LEU A 247 -2.11 -5.37 -16.02
CA LEU A 247 -3.55 -5.65 -16.19
C LEU A 247 -4.03 -5.62 -17.66
N SER A 248 -3.18 -5.24 -18.61
CA SER A 248 -3.50 -5.33 -20.04
C SER A 248 -3.17 -6.70 -20.62
N THR A 249 -2.08 -7.31 -20.16
CA THR A 249 -1.60 -8.63 -20.59
C THR A 249 -1.92 -9.73 -19.59
N TYR A 250 -2.16 -9.38 -18.33
CA TYR A 250 -2.35 -10.29 -17.20
C TYR A 250 -1.13 -11.19 -16.96
N THR A 251 0.06 -10.63 -17.15
CA THR A 251 1.33 -11.34 -16.95
C THR A 251 2.17 -10.63 -15.91
N VAL A 252 2.99 -11.40 -15.19
CA VAL A 252 4.03 -10.85 -14.32
C VAL A 252 5.11 -10.24 -15.21
N THR A 253 5.38 -8.95 -15.04
CA THR A 253 6.44 -8.23 -15.76
C THR A 253 7.73 -8.16 -14.97
N ASP A 254 7.63 -8.04 -13.66
CA ASP A 254 8.77 -7.87 -12.77
C ASP A 254 8.54 -8.58 -11.44
N THR A 255 9.64 -8.90 -10.75
CA THR A 255 9.61 -9.47 -9.40
C THR A 255 10.75 -8.92 -8.58
N VAL A 256 10.43 -8.33 -7.43
CA VAL A 256 11.41 -7.83 -6.46
C VAL A 256 11.40 -8.74 -5.24
N THR A 257 12.51 -9.40 -4.98
CA THR A 257 12.67 -10.23 -3.78
C THR A 257 12.94 -9.33 -2.58
N LEU A 258 12.13 -9.48 -1.54
CA LEU A 258 12.25 -8.75 -0.29
C LEU A 258 13.00 -9.57 0.77
N GLY A 259 12.83 -10.89 0.74
CA GLY A 259 13.13 -11.75 1.86
C GLY A 259 12.07 -11.62 2.96
N GLY A 260 12.42 -11.89 4.21
CA GLY A 260 11.57 -11.66 5.37
C GLY A 260 10.18 -12.32 5.33
N ALA A 261 9.23 -11.72 6.01
CA ALA A 261 7.84 -12.17 6.09
C ALA A 261 6.89 -10.97 5.97
N PRO A 262 6.78 -10.37 4.78
CA PRO A 262 5.95 -9.19 4.59
C PRO A 262 4.46 -9.51 4.73
N THR A 263 3.69 -8.52 5.23
CA THR A 263 2.27 -8.68 5.55
C THR A 263 1.37 -7.63 4.92
N GLN A 264 1.85 -6.41 4.67
CA GLN A 264 1.03 -5.33 4.15
C GLN A 264 1.84 -4.41 3.23
N LEU A 265 1.17 -3.77 2.29
CA LEU A 265 1.72 -2.89 1.26
C LEU A 265 0.90 -1.61 1.15
N ALA A 266 1.50 -0.46 1.41
CA ALA A 266 0.90 0.86 1.17
C ALA A 266 1.68 1.64 0.11
N MET A 267 0.97 2.29 -0.82
CA MET A 267 1.59 3.09 -1.89
C MET A 267 1.60 4.57 -1.52
N SER A 268 2.67 5.27 -1.89
CA SER A 268 2.66 6.73 -1.85
C SER A 268 1.67 7.29 -2.88
N PRO A 269 1.03 8.46 -2.61
CA PRO A 269 0.07 9.07 -3.54
C PRO A 269 0.66 9.37 -4.93
N ASP A 270 1.97 9.66 -5.00
CA ASP A 270 2.69 9.84 -6.26
C ASP A 270 3.07 8.51 -6.95
N LEU A 271 2.69 7.37 -6.35
CA LEU A 271 2.96 6.02 -6.80
C LEU A 271 4.45 5.68 -6.98
N ALA A 272 5.36 6.51 -6.46
CA ALA A 272 6.80 6.34 -6.65
C ALA A 272 7.46 5.49 -5.55
N ARG A 273 6.78 5.28 -4.42
CA ARG A 273 7.26 4.45 -3.30
C ARG A 273 6.16 3.50 -2.81
N ALA A 274 6.59 2.30 -2.44
CA ALA A 274 5.78 1.34 -1.71
C ALA A 274 6.39 1.12 -0.33
N TYR A 275 5.57 1.19 0.71
CA TYR A 275 5.93 0.95 2.09
C TYR A 275 5.40 -0.41 2.50
N ILE A 276 6.28 -1.30 2.91
CA ILE A 276 5.98 -2.71 3.11
C ILE A 276 6.27 -3.08 4.55
N VAL A 277 5.27 -3.51 5.27
CA VAL A 277 5.43 -4.09 6.60
C VAL A 277 6.13 -5.44 6.47
N ASP A 278 7.34 -5.56 7.00
CA ASP A 278 8.16 -6.76 6.91
C ASP A 278 8.75 -7.10 8.28
N PHE A 279 8.20 -8.11 8.91
CA PHE A 279 8.54 -8.70 10.20
C PHE A 279 8.86 -7.69 11.33
N ASP A 280 10.04 -7.03 11.30
CA ASP A 280 10.54 -6.11 12.33
C ASP A 280 10.76 -4.67 11.84
N ARG A 281 10.40 -4.37 10.59
CA ARG A 281 10.67 -3.10 9.93
C ARG A 281 9.61 -2.74 8.90
N VAL A 282 9.66 -1.52 8.42
CA VAL A 282 8.97 -1.10 7.21
C VAL A 282 10.00 -0.93 6.11
N THR A 283 9.94 -1.75 5.08
CA THR A 283 10.81 -1.69 3.91
C THR A 283 10.24 -0.72 2.88
N VAL A 284 11.06 0.19 2.35
CA VAL A 284 10.66 1.17 1.33
C VAL A 284 11.21 0.73 -0.03
N LEU A 285 10.30 0.46 -0.95
CA LEU A 285 10.59 0.09 -2.33
C LEU A 285 10.37 1.29 -3.25
N CYS A 286 11.37 1.66 -4.06
CA CYS A 286 11.19 2.58 -5.18
C CYS A 286 10.51 1.85 -6.33
N THR A 287 9.32 2.26 -6.73
CA THR A 287 8.55 1.61 -7.80
C THR A 287 9.08 1.95 -9.19
N LEU A 288 9.80 3.07 -9.35
CA LEU A 288 10.40 3.48 -10.61
C LEU A 288 11.64 2.66 -10.98
N ARG A 289 12.41 2.20 -9.97
CA ARG A 289 13.63 1.42 -10.16
C ARG A 289 13.49 -0.04 -9.74
N LEU A 290 12.39 -0.37 -9.05
CA LEU A 290 12.14 -1.68 -8.46
C LEU A 290 13.26 -2.13 -7.50
N GLU A 291 13.73 -1.19 -6.69
CA GLU A 291 14.83 -1.39 -5.74
C GLU A 291 14.41 -0.99 -4.33
N ILE A 292 14.87 -1.73 -3.32
CA ILE A 292 14.73 -1.34 -1.92
C ILE A 292 15.66 -0.15 -1.68
N VAL A 293 15.08 0.96 -1.21
CA VAL A 293 15.81 2.23 -1.04
C VAL A 293 16.02 2.61 0.41
N GLU A 294 15.17 2.10 1.31
CA GLU A 294 15.22 2.45 2.73
C GLU A 294 14.59 1.34 3.58
N SER A 295 14.89 1.34 4.87
CA SER A 295 14.28 0.48 5.87
C SER A 295 14.06 1.25 7.16
N LEU A 296 12.80 1.35 7.60
CA LEU A 296 12.41 2.09 8.79
C LEU A 296 12.21 1.11 9.94
N THR A 297 12.84 1.40 11.09
CA THR A 297 12.64 0.65 12.32
C THR A 297 11.72 1.40 13.26
N LEU A 298 10.74 0.69 13.84
CA LEU A 298 9.83 1.20 14.85
C LEU A 298 10.35 0.85 16.25
N GLY A 299 9.69 1.38 17.28
CA GLY A 299 9.93 0.98 18.67
C GLY A 299 9.46 -0.45 18.97
N GLY A 300 8.48 -0.94 18.23
CA GLY A 300 7.91 -2.28 18.28
C GLY A 300 7.88 -2.96 16.90
N ARG A 301 7.36 -4.19 16.87
CA ARG A 301 7.13 -4.92 15.63
C ARG A 301 5.97 -4.29 14.85
N PRO A 302 6.16 -3.84 13.59
CA PRO A 302 5.09 -3.20 12.83
C PRO A 302 3.94 -4.17 12.53
N SER A 303 2.71 -3.65 12.59
CA SER A 303 1.48 -4.38 12.25
C SER A 303 0.87 -3.88 10.93
N CYS A 304 0.77 -2.55 10.76
CA CYS A 304 0.20 -1.94 9.57
C CYS A 304 0.80 -0.56 9.29
N VAL A 305 0.62 -0.09 8.06
CA VAL A 305 1.10 1.23 7.59
C VAL A 305 0.07 1.89 6.69
N ALA A 306 0.02 3.22 6.74
CA ALA A 306 -0.75 4.03 5.80
C ALA A 306 -0.07 5.38 5.56
N LEU A 307 -0.35 6.01 4.42
CA LEU A 307 0.16 7.34 4.09
C LEU A 307 -0.94 8.39 4.15
N ALA A 308 -0.55 9.59 4.56
CA ALA A 308 -1.38 10.77 4.40
C ALA A 308 -1.74 10.98 2.93
N ALA A 309 -2.93 11.54 2.67
CA ALA A 309 -3.41 11.76 1.30
C ALA A 309 -2.49 12.69 0.49
N ASP A 310 -1.81 13.63 1.15
CA ASP A 310 -0.82 14.52 0.56
C ASP A 310 0.58 13.89 0.41
N GLY A 311 0.79 12.67 0.91
CA GLY A 311 2.05 11.96 0.88
C GLY A 311 3.14 12.52 1.79
N SER A 312 2.82 13.48 2.67
CA SER A 312 3.81 14.12 3.55
C SER A 312 4.16 13.26 4.77
N ARG A 313 3.28 12.34 5.17
CA ARG A 313 3.45 11.52 6.36
C ARG A 313 3.15 10.05 6.12
N LEU A 314 3.92 9.21 6.77
CA LEU A 314 3.70 7.78 6.93
C LEU A 314 3.31 7.50 8.38
N TYR A 315 2.20 6.83 8.56
CA TYR A 315 1.76 6.29 9.84
C TYR A 315 2.10 4.80 9.88
N ALA A 316 2.89 4.39 10.86
CA ALA A 316 3.29 3.00 11.03
C ALA A 316 2.91 2.55 12.44
N ALA A 317 1.99 1.61 12.53
CA ALA A 317 1.53 1.04 13.78
C ALA A 317 2.24 -0.26 14.14
N ASP A 318 2.17 -0.66 15.39
CA ASP A 318 2.81 -1.87 15.90
C ASP A 318 1.87 -2.79 16.68
N TYR A 319 2.36 -3.98 16.98
CA TYR A 319 1.62 -5.00 17.76
C TYR A 319 1.46 -4.66 19.23
N ALA A 320 2.13 -3.62 19.74
CA ALA A 320 2.03 -3.18 21.13
C ALA A 320 1.04 -2.02 21.32
N GLY A 321 0.42 -1.51 20.25
CA GLY A 321 -0.49 -0.36 20.27
C GLY A 321 0.23 0.97 20.08
N GLY A 322 1.48 0.94 19.65
CA GLY A 322 2.25 2.12 19.28
C GLY A 322 1.97 2.56 17.86
N VAL A 323 2.07 3.86 17.59
CA VAL A 323 2.04 4.47 16.26
C VAL A 323 3.21 5.43 16.11
N SER A 324 4.08 5.15 15.16
CA SER A 324 5.16 6.05 14.76
C SER A 324 4.73 6.87 13.55
N VAL A 325 4.88 8.18 13.64
CA VAL A 325 4.62 9.12 12.55
C VAL A 325 5.94 9.57 11.96
N PHE A 326 6.11 9.37 10.65
CA PHE A 326 7.29 9.79 9.93
C PHE A 326 6.93 10.88 8.90
N ALA A 327 7.73 11.95 8.86
CA ALA A 327 7.74 12.83 7.70
C ALA A 327 8.43 12.12 6.54
N VAL A 328 7.78 12.10 5.39
CA VAL A 328 8.30 11.50 4.16
C VAL A 328 8.25 12.50 3.02
N SER A 329 9.21 12.43 2.09
CA SER A 329 9.26 13.32 0.94
C SER A 329 8.73 12.64 -0.30
N SER A 330 8.10 13.40 -1.18
CA SER A 330 7.75 12.94 -2.52
C SER A 330 9.02 12.68 -3.34
N THR A 331 9.12 11.49 -3.92
CA THR A 331 10.24 11.14 -4.82
C THR A 331 10.25 12.01 -6.08
N ILE A 332 9.08 12.41 -6.55
CA ILE A 332 8.94 13.27 -7.74
C ILE A 332 9.47 14.67 -7.45
N GLU A 333 9.15 15.25 -6.29
CA GLU A 333 9.71 16.54 -5.86
C GLU A 333 11.23 16.50 -5.70
N GLU A 334 11.77 15.43 -5.11
CA GLU A 334 13.22 15.26 -4.98
C GLU A 334 13.90 15.18 -6.34
N LEU A 335 13.38 14.40 -7.26
CA LEU A 335 13.90 14.31 -8.64
C LEU A 335 13.81 15.64 -9.37
N TYR A 336 12.69 16.36 -9.22
CA TYR A 336 12.52 17.68 -9.82
C TYR A 336 13.51 18.70 -9.23
N THR A 337 13.68 18.71 -7.92
CA THR A 337 14.64 19.60 -7.24
C THR A 337 16.08 19.31 -7.68
N GLN A 338 16.46 18.05 -7.82
CA GLN A 338 17.77 17.66 -8.33
C GLN A 338 17.96 18.09 -9.80
N PHE A 339 16.94 17.90 -10.63
CA PHE A 339 16.98 18.32 -12.03
C PHE A 339 17.16 19.84 -12.14
N VAL A 340 16.41 20.63 -11.39
CA VAL A 340 16.54 22.10 -11.37
C VAL A 340 17.89 22.54 -10.83
N ALA A 341 18.44 21.83 -9.84
CA ALA A 341 19.76 22.15 -9.27
C ALA A 341 20.93 21.81 -10.22
N THR A 342 20.77 20.78 -11.08
CA THR A 342 21.82 20.33 -12.00
C THR A 342 21.78 21.02 -13.37
N ASP A 343 20.66 21.64 -13.75
CA ASP A 343 20.53 22.37 -15.02
C ASP A 343 20.17 23.85 -14.81
N PRO A 344 21.17 24.71 -14.50
CA PRO A 344 20.96 26.16 -14.25
C PRO A 344 20.48 26.94 -15.48
N ILE A 345 20.42 26.34 -16.67
CA ILE A 345 20.02 27.02 -17.89
C ILE A 345 18.50 27.19 -17.96
N ILE A 346 17.73 26.34 -17.30
CA ILE A 346 16.26 26.38 -17.30
C ILE A 346 15.69 27.50 -16.41
N VAL A 347 16.48 28.01 -15.47
CA VAL A 347 16.01 29.00 -14.46
C VAL A 347 16.18 30.48 -14.91
N ARG A 348 16.65 30.74 -16.12
CA ARG A 348 16.67 32.14 -16.61
C ARG A 348 15.26 32.56 -17.02
N ALA A 349 14.57 33.25 -16.12
CA ALA A 349 13.36 33.99 -16.47
C ALA A 349 13.60 34.84 -17.74
N PRO A 350 12.68 34.82 -18.69
CA PRO A 350 12.82 35.68 -19.86
C PRO A 350 12.92 37.12 -19.39
N ARG A 351 14.01 37.82 -19.79
CA ARG A 351 14.14 39.24 -19.54
C ARG A 351 12.92 39.93 -20.13
N ALA A 352 12.19 40.66 -19.29
CA ALA A 352 11.16 41.56 -19.76
C ALA A 352 11.76 42.46 -20.87
N ARG A 353 11.20 42.37 -22.08
CA ARG A 353 11.51 43.29 -23.15
C ARG A 353 11.04 44.68 -22.68
N GLU A 354 11.95 45.55 -22.38
CA GLU A 354 11.63 46.97 -22.26
C GLU A 354 11.01 47.42 -23.59
N LEU A 355 9.71 47.76 -23.54
CA LEU A 355 9.03 48.42 -24.64
C LEU A 355 9.68 49.80 -24.82
N GLN A 356 10.47 50.00 -25.89
CA GLN A 356 10.89 51.32 -26.31
C GLN A 356 9.65 52.17 -26.63
N PRO A 357 9.55 53.39 -26.10
CA PRO A 357 8.47 54.27 -26.48
C PRO A 357 8.59 54.61 -27.96
N ALA A 358 7.45 54.65 -28.67
CA ALA A 358 7.37 55.04 -30.06
C ALA A 358 7.89 56.49 -30.26
N PRO A 359 8.66 56.77 -31.33
CA PRO A 359 9.06 58.13 -31.65
C PRO A 359 7.85 58.99 -32.00
N ALA A 360 7.88 60.27 -31.55
CA ALA A 360 6.86 61.27 -31.74
C ALA A 360 6.72 61.70 -33.22
#